data_d0dc1f2e1cc610610d97c362b9c62a7b
#
_entry.id   d0dc1f2e1cc610610d97c362b9c62a7b
#
_cell.length_a   1.000
_cell.length_b   1.000
_cell.length_c   1.000
_cell.angle_alpha   90.00
_cell.angle_beta   90.00
_cell.angle_gamma   90.00
#
_symmetry.space_group_name_H-M   'P 1'
#
loop_
_entity.id
_entity.type
_entity.pdbx_description
1 polymer ?
#
loop_
_entity_poly.entity_id
_entity_poly.type
_entity_poly.pdbx_seq_one_letter_code
_entity_poly.pdbx_strand_id
1 'polypeptide(L)'
;MAVSVLAAATAVAQTPSSKEFNERYQLLVSKLGPSGVGIETLLDKWEAAYPDDADMLLGKFTYYFSKSQSSAVVAKPQEKFLGEKPVLTLKDTLGNPVNYFQVTEYDDELFGMSQKSIEKAIQLNPDRLDLRFLKVAALTGYEKESPDMALSNLKSLIIYNETQHPKWVYPGYEKVDEELFSAAIQEYCFLFFKYATPVSYEAFKEISETMLSYHPSDVLYLDNVGSYWLVVKHDYKQAAKYYNKVLKIKQDDITAIKNMILLARNTSNTKLEKKYLPLLVKYSDSESERLSAKARLEALSIKK
;
A
#
# COMPACT_ATOMS: atom_id res chain seq x y z
N MET A 1 14.13 -69.35 -39.06
CA MET A 1 13.64 -68.69 -37.84
C MET A 1 14.05 -67.21 -37.88
N ALA A 2 13.10 -66.31 -38.13
CA ALA A 2 13.35 -64.89 -38.14
C ALA A 2 13.03 -64.35 -36.73
N VAL A 3 14.03 -63.79 -36.05
CA VAL A 3 13.84 -63.13 -34.75
C VAL A 3 13.49 -61.68 -34.99
N SER A 4 12.23 -61.33 -34.76
CA SER A 4 11.79 -59.93 -34.78
C SER A 4 12.21 -59.25 -33.49
N VAL A 5 13.16 -58.30 -33.58
CA VAL A 5 13.50 -57.39 -32.47
C VAL A 5 12.46 -56.29 -32.43
N LEU A 6 11.58 -56.34 -31.44
CA LEU A 6 10.68 -55.20 -31.12
C LEU A 6 11.55 -54.13 -30.44
N ALA A 7 11.86 -53.04 -31.12
CA ALA A 7 12.39 -51.84 -30.54
C ALA A 7 11.27 -51.10 -29.79
N ALA A 8 11.29 -51.20 -28.47
CA ALA A 8 10.40 -50.34 -27.61
C ALA A 8 10.89 -48.90 -27.70
N ALA A 9 10.23 -48.07 -28.46
CA ALA A 9 10.42 -46.63 -28.47
C ALA A 9 9.92 -46.08 -27.11
N THR A 10 10.82 -45.81 -26.20
CA THR A 10 10.49 -45.02 -25.02
C THR A 10 10.18 -43.61 -25.48
N ALA A 11 8.89 -43.24 -25.49
CA ALA A 11 8.46 -41.86 -25.69
C ALA A 11 9.03 -41.06 -24.50
N VAL A 12 10.12 -40.32 -24.73
CA VAL A 12 10.58 -39.31 -23.79
C VAL A 12 9.50 -38.26 -23.75
N ALA A 13 8.75 -38.16 -22.63
CA ALA A 13 7.75 -37.14 -22.46
C ALA A 13 8.46 -35.79 -22.60
N GLN A 14 8.08 -35.03 -23.60
CA GLN A 14 8.66 -33.71 -23.86
C GLN A 14 8.36 -32.79 -22.66
N THR A 15 9.39 -32.15 -22.12
CA THR A 15 9.22 -31.17 -21.02
C THR A 15 8.26 -30.06 -21.49
N PRO A 16 7.19 -29.76 -20.74
CA PRO A 16 6.28 -28.68 -21.10
C PRO A 16 7.00 -27.35 -21.27
N SER A 17 6.59 -26.51 -22.18
CA SER A 17 7.09 -25.14 -22.31
C SER A 17 6.74 -24.31 -21.07
N SER A 18 7.45 -23.20 -20.82
CA SER A 18 7.14 -22.29 -19.73
C SER A 18 5.71 -21.77 -19.81
N LYS A 19 5.20 -21.47 -21.02
CA LYS A 19 3.81 -21.08 -21.25
C LYS A 19 2.81 -22.15 -20.80
N GLU A 20 3.06 -23.42 -21.12
CA GLU A 20 2.20 -24.53 -20.68
C GLU A 20 2.21 -24.73 -19.17
N PHE A 21 3.35 -24.50 -18.53
CA PHE A 21 3.45 -24.49 -17.05
C PHE A 21 2.61 -23.37 -16.48
N ASN A 22 2.70 -22.13 -17.02
CA ASN A 22 1.93 -20.98 -16.56
C ASN A 22 0.43 -21.22 -16.73
N GLU A 23 -0.02 -21.70 -17.88
CA GLU A 23 -1.43 -22.02 -18.14
C GLU A 23 -1.99 -23.04 -17.11
N ARG A 24 -1.22 -24.07 -16.79
CA ARG A 24 -1.57 -25.07 -15.75
C ARG A 24 -1.59 -24.45 -14.36
N TYR A 25 -0.63 -23.59 -14.05
CA TYR A 25 -0.57 -22.87 -12.78
C TYR A 25 -1.80 -21.99 -12.61
N GLN A 26 -2.13 -21.15 -13.59
CA GLN A 26 -3.31 -20.28 -13.55
C GLN A 26 -4.60 -21.07 -13.40
N LEU A 27 -4.72 -22.23 -14.09
CA LEU A 27 -5.86 -23.12 -13.95
C LEU A 27 -5.99 -23.70 -12.53
N LEU A 28 -4.90 -24.11 -11.89
CA LEU A 28 -4.92 -24.61 -10.51
C LEU A 28 -5.27 -23.50 -9.54
N VAL A 29 -4.65 -22.33 -9.65
CA VAL A 29 -4.92 -21.17 -8.79
C VAL A 29 -6.39 -20.75 -8.91
N SER A 30 -6.96 -20.71 -10.10
CA SER A 30 -8.37 -20.34 -10.30
C SER A 30 -9.37 -21.32 -9.66
N LYS A 31 -9.00 -22.58 -9.51
CA LYS A 31 -9.87 -23.63 -8.96
C LYS A 31 -9.66 -23.86 -7.46
N LEU A 32 -8.44 -23.74 -6.97
CA LEU A 32 -8.02 -24.21 -5.66
C LEU A 32 -7.47 -23.08 -4.76
N GLY A 33 -7.37 -21.87 -5.29
CA GLY A 33 -6.68 -20.75 -4.64
C GLY A 33 -5.16 -20.83 -4.78
N PRO A 34 -4.44 -19.75 -4.44
CA PRO A 34 -3.00 -19.63 -4.69
C PRO A 34 -2.12 -20.61 -3.91
N SER A 35 -2.59 -21.16 -2.79
CA SER A 35 -1.88 -22.18 -2.00
C SER A 35 -2.50 -23.58 -2.09
N GLY A 36 -3.27 -23.83 -3.16
CA GLY A 36 -4.00 -25.10 -3.38
C GLY A 36 -3.08 -26.31 -3.56
N VAL A 37 -3.68 -27.50 -3.33
CA VAL A 37 -2.97 -28.79 -3.45
C VAL A 37 -2.41 -28.96 -4.88
N GLY A 38 -1.16 -29.41 -4.98
CA GLY A 38 -0.46 -29.71 -6.26
C GLY A 38 0.22 -28.50 -6.89
N ILE A 39 -0.03 -27.27 -6.43
CA ILE A 39 0.63 -26.06 -6.96
C ILE A 39 2.12 -26.11 -6.67
N GLU A 40 2.55 -26.45 -5.46
CA GLU A 40 3.96 -26.55 -5.09
C GLU A 40 4.72 -27.53 -6.01
N THR A 41 4.16 -28.72 -6.20
CA THR A 41 4.75 -29.74 -7.10
C THR A 41 4.85 -29.26 -8.56
N LEU A 42 3.86 -28.46 -9.01
CA LEU A 42 3.91 -27.88 -10.36
C LEU A 42 5.01 -26.83 -10.46
N LEU A 43 5.10 -25.94 -9.46
CA LEU A 43 6.12 -24.89 -9.40
C LEU A 43 7.54 -25.48 -9.31
N ASP A 44 7.75 -26.57 -8.56
CA ASP A 44 9.06 -27.23 -8.48
C ASP A 44 9.46 -27.85 -9.82
N LYS A 45 8.52 -28.45 -10.55
CA LYS A 45 8.78 -28.96 -11.92
C LYS A 45 9.07 -27.83 -12.90
N TRP A 46 8.38 -26.71 -12.76
CA TRP A 46 8.58 -25.53 -13.59
C TRP A 46 9.99 -24.92 -13.31
N GLU A 47 10.34 -24.73 -12.03
CA GLU A 47 11.67 -24.25 -11.64
C GLU A 47 12.80 -25.15 -12.13
N ALA A 48 12.63 -26.48 -12.03
CA ALA A 48 13.63 -27.43 -12.53
C ALA A 48 13.86 -27.31 -14.04
N ALA A 49 12.83 -26.95 -14.80
CA ALA A 49 12.92 -26.76 -16.26
C ALA A 49 13.35 -25.33 -16.65
N TYR A 50 12.91 -24.33 -15.90
CA TYR A 50 13.07 -22.89 -16.20
C TYR A 50 13.38 -22.09 -14.93
N PRO A 51 14.59 -22.22 -14.34
CA PRO A 51 14.91 -21.68 -13.00
C PRO A 51 14.92 -20.17 -12.91
N ASP A 52 15.00 -19.45 -14.03
CA ASP A 52 15.07 -18.00 -14.10
C ASP A 52 13.81 -17.38 -14.75
N ASP A 53 12.76 -18.17 -14.87
CA ASP A 53 11.48 -17.68 -15.40
C ASP A 53 10.77 -16.77 -14.39
N ALA A 54 10.43 -15.55 -14.83
CA ALA A 54 9.82 -14.54 -13.97
C ALA A 54 8.42 -14.93 -13.47
N ASP A 55 7.62 -15.59 -14.32
CA ASP A 55 6.26 -16.00 -13.96
C ASP A 55 6.28 -17.18 -12.98
N MET A 56 7.25 -18.08 -13.12
CA MET A 56 7.49 -19.15 -12.16
C MET A 56 7.89 -18.58 -10.79
N LEU A 57 8.83 -17.63 -10.75
CA LEU A 57 9.27 -16.99 -9.50
C LEU A 57 8.14 -16.21 -8.83
N LEU A 58 7.31 -15.51 -9.63
CA LEU A 58 6.09 -14.86 -9.15
C LEU A 58 5.07 -15.88 -8.64
N GLY A 59 4.93 -17.02 -9.30
CA GLY A 59 4.09 -18.12 -8.83
C GLY A 59 4.54 -18.67 -7.47
N LYS A 60 5.86 -18.88 -7.27
CA LYS A 60 6.42 -19.28 -5.96
C LYS A 60 6.22 -18.22 -4.89
N PHE A 61 6.45 -16.95 -5.21
CA PHE A 61 6.13 -15.85 -4.29
C PHE A 61 4.68 -15.93 -3.84
N THR A 62 3.75 -15.99 -4.79
CA THR A 62 2.31 -15.99 -4.51
C THR A 62 1.89 -17.21 -3.69
N TYR A 63 2.43 -18.39 -4.00
CA TYR A 63 2.15 -19.63 -3.28
C TYR A 63 2.61 -19.55 -1.83
N TYR A 64 3.89 -19.23 -1.59
CA TYR A 64 4.45 -19.18 -0.24
C TYR A 64 3.89 -18.03 0.58
N PHE A 65 3.66 -16.86 -0.03
CA PHE A 65 3.02 -15.73 0.63
C PHE A 65 1.59 -16.06 1.08
N SER A 66 0.80 -16.69 0.20
CA SER A 66 -0.56 -17.12 0.57
C SER A 66 -0.55 -18.22 1.64
N LYS A 67 0.38 -19.18 1.53
CA LYS A 67 0.49 -20.29 2.47
C LYS A 67 1.00 -19.86 3.84
N SER A 68 1.76 -18.76 3.92
CA SER A 68 2.25 -18.22 5.19
C SER A 68 1.17 -17.60 6.05
N GLN A 69 0.01 -17.26 5.45
CA GLN A 69 -1.04 -16.48 6.13
C GLN A 69 -2.03 -17.39 6.87
N SER A 70 -2.35 -16.99 8.08
CA SER A 70 -3.44 -17.55 8.87
C SER A 70 -4.26 -16.43 9.51
N SER A 71 -5.53 -16.69 9.78
CA SER A 71 -6.41 -15.74 10.46
C SER A 71 -6.41 -16.01 11.96
N ALA A 72 -6.18 -14.97 12.76
CA ALA A 72 -6.27 -15.03 14.21
C ALA A 72 -7.19 -13.92 14.76
N VAL A 73 -7.63 -14.08 16.00
CA VAL A 73 -8.39 -13.05 16.73
C VAL A 73 -7.61 -12.66 17.97
N VAL A 74 -7.29 -11.37 18.09
CA VAL A 74 -6.53 -10.81 19.21
C VAL A 74 -7.37 -9.85 20.02
N ALA A 75 -7.24 -9.89 21.36
CA ALA A 75 -7.86 -8.94 22.26
C ALA A 75 -6.93 -7.73 22.46
N LYS A 76 -7.45 -6.53 22.29
CA LYS A 76 -6.72 -5.27 22.50
C LYS A 76 -7.61 -4.28 23.24
N PRO A 77 -7.06 -3.40 24.11
CA PRO A 77 -7.86 -2.43 24.88
C PRO A 77 -8.37 -1.26 24.05
N GLN A 78 -7.71 -0.92 22.90
CA GLN A 78 -8.05 0.25 22.11
C GLN A 78 -9.35 0.03 21.31
N GLU A 79 -10.04 1.14 20.99
CA GLU A 79 -11.24 1.15 20.13
C GLU A 79 -10.93 0.88 18.65
N LYS A 80 -9.68 1.07 18.24
CA LYS A 80 -9.17 0.75 16.89
C LYS A 80 -7.79 0.16 16.99
N PHE A 81 -7.51 -0.81 16.14
CA PHE A 81 -6.21 -1.43 16.00
C PHE A 81 -5.79 -1.46 14.53
N LEU A 82 -4.65 -0.88 14.20
CA LEU A 82 -4.15 -0.71 12.83
C LEU A 82 -5.19 -0.09 11.87
N GLY A 83 -5.93 0.89 12.38
CA GLY A 83 -6.99 1.59 11.63
C GLY A 83 -8.31 0.86 11.51
N GLU A 84 -8.39 -0.40 11.94
CA GLU A 84 -9.61 -1.22 11.88
C GLU A 84 -10.43 -1.12 13.18
N LYS A 85 -11.75 -1.31 13.04
CA LYS A 85 -12.66 -1.44 14.18
C LYS A 85 -12.67 -2.90 14.67
N PRO A 86 -12.99 -3.13 15.95
CA PRO A 86 -13.13 -4.50 16.46
C PRO A 86 -14.26 -5.26 15.75
N VAL A 87 -14.06 -6.55 15.52
CA VAL A 87 -15.10 -7.46 15.01
C VAL A 87 -16.10 -7.86 16.12
N LEU A 88 -15.67 -7.75 17.39
CA LEU A 88 -16.49 -8.04 18.55
C LEU A 88 -16.00 -7.22 19.74
N THR A 89 -16.93 -6.68 20.53
CA THR A 89 -16.63 -6.06 21.83
C THR A 89 -17.43 -6.77 22.91
N LEU A 90 -16.75 -7.30 23.91
CA LEU A 90 -17.34 -7.91 25.11
C LEU A 90 -17.00 -7.07 26.33
N LYS A 91 -17.61 -7.42 27.48
CA LYS A 91 -17.24 -6.84 28.77
C LYS A 91 -16.48 -7.87 29.59
N ASP A 92 -15.43 -7.44 30.26
CA ASP A 92 -14.73 -8.25 31.27
C ASP A 92 -15.57 -8.38 32.54
N THR A 93 -15.06 -9.11 33.54
CA THR A 93 -15.72 -9.32 34.84
C THR A 93 -15.91 -8.03 35.66
N LEU A 94 -15.19 -6.95 35.31
CA LEU A 94 -15.29 -5.63 35.93
C LEU A 94 -16.19 -4.66 35.14
N GLY A 95 -16.71 -5.12 33.98
CA GLY A 95 -17.59 -4.33 33.10
C GLY A 95 -16.83 -3.48 32.07
N ASN A 96 -15.51 -3.57 31.97
CA ASN A 96 -14.72 -2.84 30.99
C ASN A 96 -14.85 -3.46 29.59
N PRO A 97 -14.85 -2.64 28.50
CA PRO A 97 -14.87 -3.18 27.16
C PRO A 97 -13.55 -3.89 26.80
N VAL A 98 -13.66 -5.08 26.21
CA VAL A 98 -12.57 -5.84 25.61
C VAL A 98 -12.87 -5.96 24.13
N ASN A 99 -12.01 -5.37 23.31
CA ASN A 99 -12.17 -5.33 21.86
C ASN A 99 -11.37 -6.44 21.19
N TYR A 100 -12.03 -7.19 20.32
CA TYR A 100 -11.46 -8.31 19.58
C TYR A 100 -11.29 -7.90 18.11
N PHE A 101 -10.08 -8.11 17.57
CA PHE A 101 -9.72 -7.76 16.21
C PHE A 101 -9.30 -9.01 15.44
N GLN A 102 -9.79 -9.13 14.22
CA GLN A 102 -9.28 -10.13 13.29
C GLN A 102 -7.96 -9.63 12.71
N VAL A 103 -6.93 -10.46 12.80
CA VAL A 103 -5.59 -10.17 12.28
C VAL A 103 -5.10 -11.29 11.38
N THR A 104 -4.16 -10.99 10.51
CA THR A 104 -3.41 -11.99 9.75
C THR A 104 -2.09 -12.23 10.47
N GLU A 105 -1.83 -13.48 10.83
CA GLU A 105 -0.53 -13.96 11.31
C GLU A 105 0.21 -14.62 10.15
N TYR A 106 1.53 -14.61 10.22
CA TYR A 106 2.41 -15.14 9.18
C TYR A 106 3.34 -16.20 9.76
N ASP A 107 3.53 -17.27 9.02
CA ASP A 107 4.62 -18.21 9.22
C ASP A 107 5.90 -17.60 8.63
N ASP A 108 6.91 -17.37 9.47
CA ASP A 108 8.13 -16.63 9.10
C ASP A 108 8.97 -17.37 8.07
N GLU A 109 9.00 -18.71 8.09
CA GLU A 109 9.77 -19.52 7.13
C GLU A 109 9.14 -19.43 5.75
N LEU A 110 7.84 -19.67 5.64
CA LEU A 110 7.09 -19.56 4.38
C LEU A 110 7.12 -18.12 3.84
N PHE A 111 6.98 -17.12 4.71
CA PHE A 111 7.12 -15.72 4.31
C PHE A 111 8.52 -15.45 3.76
N GLY A 112 9.58 -15.93 4.44
CA GLY A 112 10.96 -15.81 3.97
C GLY A 112 11.19 -16.49 2.61
N MET A 113 10.55 -17.64 2.34
CA MET A 113 10.60 -18.31 1.04
C MET A 113 9.93 -17.45 -0.06
N SER A 114 8.81 -16.83 0.27
CA SER A 114 8.15 -15.90 -0.66
C SER A 114 9.06 -14.71 -1.00
N GLN A 115 9.71 -14.10 0.01
CA GLN A 115 10.60 -12.97 -0.19
C GLN A 115 11.81 -13.32 -1.06
N LYS A 116 12.43 -14.50 -0.87
CA LYS A 116 13.53 -14.99 -1.73
C LYS A 116 13.09 -15.10 -3.19
N SER A 117 11.88 -15.60 -3.43
CA SER A 117 11.37 -15.77 -4.79
C SER A 117 11.14 -14.44 -5.49
N ILE A 118 10.49 -13.47 -4.82
CA ILE A 118 10.24 -12.13 -5.40
C ILE A 118 11.54 -11.34 -5.59
N GLU A 119 12.51 -11.47 -4.68
CA GLU A 119 13.81 -10.83 -4.82
C GLU A 119 14.58 -11.34 -6.04
N LYS A 120 14.59 -12.65 -6.25
CA LYS A 120 15.20 -13.24 -7.45
C LYS A 120 14.49 -12.76 -8.72
N ALA A 121 13.14 -12.69 -8.71
CA ALA A 121 12.38 -12.19 -9.84
C ALA A 121 12.73 -10.72 -10.17
N ILE A 122 12.87 -9.85 -9.15
CA ILE A 122 13.28 -8.45 -9.32
C ILE A 122 14.70 -8.32 -9.84
N GLN A 123 15.64 -9.14 -9.35
CA GLN A 123 17.02 -9.12 -9.82
C GLN A 123 17.16 -9.48 -11.31
N LEU A 124 16.36 -10.44 -11.77
CA LEU A 124 16.35 -10.88 -13.18
C LEU A 124 15.55 -9.94 -14.09
N ASN A 125 14.58 -9.19 -13.52
CA ASN A 125 13.70 -8.30 -14.26
C ASN A 125 13.62 -6.93 -13.55
N PRO A 126 14.69 -6.16 -13.54
CA PRO A 126 14.80 -4.95 -12.72
C PRO A 126 13.84 -3.81 -13.12
N ASP A 127 13.30 -3.84 -14.31
CA ASP A 127 12.34 -2.89 -14.87
C ASP A 127 10.86 -3.28 -14.60
N ARG A 128 10.59 -4.47 -14.06
CA ARG A 128 9.24 -4.93 -13.66
C ARG A 128 8.81 -4.23 -12.35
N LEU A 129 8.04 -3.16 -12.49
CA LEU A 129 7.56 -2.35 -11.36
C LEU A 129 6.55 -3.10 -10.47
N ASP A 130 5.70 -3.92 -11.09
CA ASP A 130 4.72 -4.75 -10.38
C ASP A 130 5.36 -5.68 -9.35
N LEU A 131 6.52 -6.31 -9.67
CA LEU A 131 7.24 -7.17 -8.73
C LEU A 131 7.72 -6.38 -7.50
N ARG A 132 8.18 -5.16 -7.70
CA ARG A 132 8.62 -4.28 -6.61
C ARG A 132 7.46 -3.88 -5.70
N PHE A 133 6.32 -3.50 -6.28
CA PHE A 133 5.13 -3.19 -5.50
C PHE A 133 4.54 -4.41 -4.79
N LEU A 134 4.54 -5.59 -5.42
CA LEU A 134 4.14 -6.83 -4.76
C LEU A 134 5.01 -7.16 -3.54
N LYS A 135 6.34 -6.97 -3.65
CA LYS A 135 7.24 -7.12 -2.51
C LYS A 135 6.89 -6.14 -1.39
N VAL A 136 6.71 -4.86 -1.71
CA VAL A 136 6.36 -3.84 -0.70
C VAL A 136 5.00 -4.13 -0.07
N ALA A 137 4.01 -4.55 -0.85
CA ALA A 137 2.69 -4.92 -0.34
C ALA A 137 2.74 -6.09 0.65
N ALA A 138 3.55 -7.12 0.33
CA ALA A 138 3.75 -8.25 1.22
C ALA A 138 4.43 -7.84 2.53
N LEU A 139 5.51 -7.03 2.45
CA LEU A 139 6.19 -6.48 3.63
C LEU A 139 5.27 -5.61 4.48
N THR A 140 4.49 -4.72 3.86
CA THR A 140 3.52 -3.88 4.57
C THR A 140 2.45 -4.70 5.30
N GLY A 141 2.03 -5.82 4.70
CA GLY A 141 1.10 -6.76 5.33
C GLY A 141 1.71 -7.52 6.51
N TYR A 142 2.98 -7.90 6.40
CA TYR A 142 3.72 -8.64 7.40
C TYR A 142 4.10 -7.76 8.61
N GLU A 143 4.56 -6.53 8.38
CA GLU A 143 5.09 -5.61 9.39
C GLU A 143 4.10 -4.53 9.84
N LYS A 144 2.80 -4.79 9.86
CA LYS A 144 1.76 -3.77 10.10
C LYS A 144 2.01 -2.83 11.28
N GLU A 145 2.58 -3.32 12.37
CA GLU A 145 2.84 -2.51 13.58
C GLU A 145 4.08 -1.61 13.43
N SER A 146 5.08 -2.03 12.62
CA SER A 146 6.36 -1.31 12.41
C SER A 146 6.85 -1.53 10.97
N PRO A 147 6.41 -0.76 9.97
CA PRO A 147 6.64 -1.03 8.55
C PRO A 147 8.06 -0.65 8.06
N ASP A 148 9.11 -1.05 8.78
CA ASP A 148 10.49 -0.62 8.52
C ASP A 148 11.06 -1.18 7.21
N MET A 149 10.85 -2.47 6.91
CA MET A 149 11.30 -3.06 5.65
C MET A 149 10.50 -2.50 4.46
N ALA A 150 9.18 -2.34 4.61
CA ALA A 150 8.33 -1.73 3.59
C ALA A 150 8.77 -0.28 3.30
N LEU A 151 9.01 0.52 4.33
CA LEU A 151 9.54 1.88 4.23
C LEU A 151 10.88 1.91 3.49
N SER A 152 11.83 1.06 3.89
CA SER A 152 13.16 0.99 3.26
C SER A 152 13.07 0.62 1.78
N ASN A 153 12.23 -0.35 1.42
CA ASN A 153 12.03 -0.76 0.03
C ASN A 153 11.35 0.33 -0.80
N LEU A 154 10.35 1.04 -0.25
CA LEU A 154 9.72 2.18 -0.93
C LEU A 154 10.69 3.32 -1.16
N LYS A 155 11.47 3.71 -0.16
CA LYS A 155 12.50 4.77 -0.31
C LYS A 155 13.52 4.38 -1.39
N SER A 156 14.00 3.13 -1.37
CA SER A 156 14.93 2.64 -2.38
C SER A 156 14.32 2.66 -3.78
N LEU A 157 13.03 2.31 -3.91
CA LEU A 157 12.30 2.34 -5.17
C LEU A 157 12.14 3.78 -5.70
N ILE A 158 11.79 4.74 -4.84
CA ILE A 158 11.71 6.17 -5.20
C ILE A 158 13.07 6.66 -5.68
N ILE A 159 14.14 6.44 -4.90
CA ILE A 159 15.49 6.86 -5.26
C ILE A 159 15.90 6.24 -6.60
N TYR A 160 15.63 4.96 -6.81
CA TYR A 160 15.94 4.28 -8.07
C TYR A 160 15.17 4.89 -9.25
N ASN A 161 13.87 5.17 -9.09
CA ASN A 161 13.05 5.84 -10.10
C ASN A 161 13.65 7.21 -10.48
N GLU A 162 13.94 8.03 -9.49
CA GLU A 162 14.38 9.41 -9.68
C GLU A 162 15.83 9.55 -10.18
N THR A 163 16.68 8.54 -9.93
CA THR A 163 18.10 8.60 -10.32
C THR A 163 18.41 7.82 -11.58
N GLN A 164 17.71 6.74 -11.85
CA GLN A 164 17.99 5.85 -12.98
C GLN A 164 17.00 6.03 -14.14
N HIS A 165 15.83 6.64 -13.89
CA HIS A 165 14.75 6.85 -14.87
C HIS A 165 14.44 5.58 -15.68
N PRO A 166 14.15 4.46 -15.02
CA PRO A 166 13.93 3.18 -15.68
C PRO A 166 12.69 3.24 -16.58
N LYS A 167 12.71 2.47 -17.66
CA LYS A 167 11.51 2.25 -18.47
C LYS A 167 10.67 1.17 -17.83
N TRP A 168 9.87 1.55 -16.86
CA TRP A 168 9.05 0.61 -16.13
C TRP A 168 8.10 -0.18 -17.01
N VAL A 169 8.03 -1.46 -16.74
CA VAL A 169 7.02 -2.40 -17.25
C VAL A 169 6.06 -2.73 -16.11
N TYR A 170 4.77 -2.54 -16.37
CA TYR A 170 3.71 -2.93 -15.45
C TYR A 170 2.63 -3.68 -16.23
N PRO A 171 2.45 -5.01 -16.05
CA PRO A 171 1.47 -5.78 -16.78
C PRO A 171 0.06 -5.18 -16.68
N GLY A 172 -0.60 -5.01 -17.83
CA GLY A 172 -1.92 -4.37 -17.90
C GLY A 172 -1.89 -2.85 -18.15
N TYR A 173 -0.70 -2.23 -18.14
CA TYR A 173 -0.54 -0.82 -18.51
C TYR A 173 0.35 -0.71 -19.74
N GLU A 174 -0.05 0.12 -20.70
CA GLU A 174 0.74 0.39 -21.91
C GLU A 174 2.01 1.17 -21.59
N LYS A 175 1.91 2.06 -20.60
CA LYS A 175 3.00 2.91 -20.14
C LYS A 175 2.86 3.22 -18.66
N VAL A 176 3.97 3.24 -17.94
CA VAL A 176 4.07 3.79 -16.59
C VAL A 176 4.69 5.18 -16.70
N ASP A 177 3.90 6.19 -16.41
CA ASP A 177 4.36 7.57 -16.32
C ASP A 177 4.55 7.99 -14.85
N GLU A 178 5.00 9.24 -14.67
CA GLU A 178 5.28 9.81 -13.35
C GLU A 178 4.01 9.90 -12.49
N GLU A 179 2.86 10.18 -13.09
CA GLU A 179 1.58 10.28 -12.37
C GLU A 179 1.16 8.93 -11.81
N LEU A 180 1.25 7.86 -12.59
CA LEU A 180 0.95 6.49 -12.15
C LEU A 180 1.89 6.05 -11.04
N PHE A 181 3.20 6.34 -11.18
CA PHE A 181 4.18 6.00 -10.14
C PHE A 181 3.90 6.76 -8.84
N SER A 182 3.70 8.07 -8.91
CA SER A 182 3.39 8.92 -7.75
C SER A 182 2.08 8.47 -7.06
N ALA A 183 1.03 8.17 -7.83
CA ALA A 183 -0.23 7.66 -7.30
C ALA A 183 -0.05 6.33 -6.55
N ALA A 184 0.76 5.41 -7.08
CA ALA A 184 1.04 4.15 -6.42
C ALA A 184 1.83 4.34 -5.10
N ILE A 185 2.79 5.26 -5.05
CA ILE A 185 3.47 5.63 -3.80
C ILE A 185 2.48 6.24 -2.79
N GLN A 186 1.54 7.05 -3.23
CA GLN A 186 0.52 7.65 -2.37
C GLN A 186 -0.39 6.62 -1.69
N GLU A 187 -0.70 5.51 -2.34
CA GLU A 187 -1.47 4.43 -1.72
C GLU A 187 -0.76 3.86 -0.47
N TYR A 188 0.56 3.73 -0.49
CA TYR A 188 1.33 3.33 0.68
C TYR A 188 1.37 4.42 1.75
N CYS A 189 1.47 5.69 1.36
CA CYS A 189 1.36 6.80 2.29
C CYS A 189 0.01 6.75 3.03
N PHE A 190 -1.09 6.56 2.28
CA PHE A 190 -2.42 6.43 2.86
C PHE A 190 -2.53 5.24 3.82
N LEU A 191 -1.95 4.09 3.45
CA LEU A 191 -1.96 2.88 4.26
C LEU A 191 -1.18 3.06 5.57
N PHE A 192 0.01 3.67 5.53
CA PHE A 192 0.78 3.99 6.73
C PHE A 192 0.04 4.98 7.65
N PHE A 193 -0.61 6.00 7.08
CA PHE A 193 -1.42 6.93 7.86
C PHE A 193 -2.63 6.23 8.49
N LYS A 194 -3.25 5.29 7.79
CA LYS A 194 -4.39 4.48 8.27
C LYS A 194 -4.02 3.59 9.45
N TYR A 195 -2.83 2.99 9.46
CA TYR A 195 -2.39 2.12 10.56
C TYR A 195 -2.32 2.85 11.91
N ALA A 196 -2.09 4.15 11.89
CA ALA A 196 -2.19 5.02 13.05
C ALA A 196 -1.27 4.62 14.22
N THR A 197 -0.14 3.96 13.95
CA THR A 197 0.92 3.73 14.94
C THR A 197 1.95 4.86 14.89
N PRO A 198 2.70 5.13 15.97
CA PRO A 198 3.77 6.13 15.93
C PRO A 198 4.77 5.90 14.80
N VAL A 199 5.17 4.63 14.57
CA VAL A 199 6.15 4.27 13.52
C VAL A 199 5.55 4.44 12.13
N SER A 200 4.29 4.03 11.92
CA SER A 200 3.63 4.17 10.62
C SER A 200 3.39 5.65 10.24
N TYR A 201 3.14 6.51 11.21
CA TYR A 201 3.07 7.95 10.96
C TYR A 201 4.42 8.56 10.56
N GLU A 202 5.53 8.12 11.18
CA GLU A 202 6.86 8.55 10.74
C GLU A 202 7.16 8.02 9.33
N ALA A 203 6.81 6.76 9.01
CA ALA A 203 6.95 6.20 7.67
C ALA A 203 6.16 6.99 6.62
N PHE A 204 4.91 7.36 6.91
CA PHE A 204 4.09 8.24 6.08
C PHE A 204 4.79 9.57 5.77
N LYS A 205 5.35 10.22 6.81
CA LYS A 205 6.09 11.47 6.65
C LYS A 205 7.36 11.27 5.84
N GLU A 206 8.18 10.25 6.16
CA GLU A 206 9.46 10.01 5.48
C GLU A 206 9.29 9.74 3.99
N ILE A 207 8.30 8.95 3.58
CA ILE A 207 8.01 8.74 2.16
C ILE A 207 7.63 10.06 1.50
N SER A 208 6.74 10.84 2.13
CA SER A 208 6.31 12.12 1.58
C SER A 208 7.47 13.11 1.46
N GLU A 209 8.36 13.18 2.45
CA GLU A 209 9.56 14.02 2.39
C GLU A 209 10.58 13.52 1.35
N THR A 210 10.68 12.19 1.15
CA THR A 210 11.54 11.62 0.10
C THR A 210 11.03 12.06 -1.28
N MET A 211 9.74 11.98 -1.55
CA MET A 211 9.15 12.49 -2.80
C MET A 211 9.37 13.99 -2.96
N LEU A 212 9.17 14.78 -1.91
CA LEU A 212 9.39 16.23 -1.95
C LEU A 212 10.86 16.63 -2.16
N SER A 213 11.82 15.76 -1.87
CA SER A 213 13.23 16.03 -2.16
C SER A 213 13.53 16.09 -3.66
N TYR A 214 12.76 15.37 -4.47
CA TYR A 214 12.82 15.35 -5.92
C TYR A 214 11.77 16.27 -6.56
N HIS A 215 10.56 16.34 -5.98
CA HIS A 215 9.42 17.12 -6.49
C HIS A 215 8.94 18.12 -5.44
N PRO A 216 9.70 19.23 -5.17
CA PRO A 216 9.45 20.11 -4.03
C PRO A 216 8.15 20.90 -4.10
N SER A 217 7.49 20.91 -5.25
CA SER A 217 6.22 21.59 -5.51
C SER A 217 5.03 20.62 -5.67
N ASP A 218 5.22 19.33 -5.42
CA ASP A 218 4.12 18.35 -5.49
C ASP A 218 3.13 18.60 -4.35
N VAL A 219 1.90 19.01 -4.73
CA VAL A 219 0.85 19.40 -3.77
C VAL A 219 0.40 18.23 -2.92
N LEU A 220 0.41 17.01 -3.46
CA LEU A 220 -0.03 15.81 -2.77
C LEU A 220 0.86 15.51 -1.56
N TYR A 221 2.18 15.50 -1.75
CA TYR A 221 3.13 15.23 -0.68
C TYR A 221 3.32 16.42 0.27
N LEU A 222 3.10 17.66 -0.21
CA LEU A 222 3.01 18.83 0.67
C LEU A 222 1.81 18.72 1.62
N ASP A 223 0.63 18.29 1.13
CA ASP A 223 -0.55 18.03 1.95
C ASP A 223 -0.33 16.89 2.96
N ASN A 224 0.37 15.83 2.54
CA ASN A 224 0.72 14.73 3.43
C ASN A 224 1.54 15.21 4.63
N VAL A 225 2.63 15.95 4.37
CA VAL A 225 3.47 16.48 5.46
C VAL A 225 2.71 17.49 6.31
N GLY A 226 1.86 18.32 5.70
CA GLY A 226 0.94 19.21 6.42
C GLY A 226 0.01 18.42 7.37
N SER A 227 -0.54 17.31 6.89
CA SER A 227 -1.42 16.43 7.67
C SER A 227 -0.71 15.75 8.83
N TYR A 228 0.54 15.31 8.62
CA TYR A 228 1.37 14.79 9.71
C TYR A 228 1.55 15.83 10.84
N TRP A 229 1.90 17.08 10.50
CA TRP A 229 2.06 18.13 11.51
C TRP A 229 0.74 18.52 12.18
N LEU A 230 -0.38 18.50 11.43
CA LEU A 230 -1.70 18.83 11.96
C LEU A 230 -2.24 17.77 12.91
N VAL A 231 -2.20 16.49 12.49
CA VAL A 231 -2.93 15.41 13.14
C VAL A 231 -2.05 14.64 14.13
N VAL A 232 -0.77 14.44 13.80
CA VAL A 232 0.13 13.60 14.63
C VAL A 232 0.89 14.42 15.65
N LYS A 233 1.49 15.53 15.21
CA LYS A 233 2.33 16.37 16.09
C LYS A 233 1.57 17.53 16.73
N HIS A 234 0.38 17.86 16.22
CA HIS A 234 -0.39 19.05 16.66
C HIS A 234 0.42 20.35 16.58
N ASP A 235 1.41 20.40 15.68
CA ASP A 235 2.15 21.62 15.37
C ASP A 235 1.44 22.41 14.27
N TYR A 236 0.49 23.22 14.71
CA TYR A 236 -0.35 24.00 13.79
C TYR A 236 0.42 25.04 12.97
N LYS A 237 1.58 25.50 13.47
CA LYS A 237 2.44 26.44 12.74
C LYS A 237 3.13 25.75 11.57
N GLN A 238 3.69 24.57 11.78
CA GLN A 238 4.27 23.77 10.70
C GLN A 238 3.20 23.32 9.71
N ALA A 239 2.06 22.82 10.18
CA ALA A 239 0.95 22.44 9.31
C ALA A 239 0.52 23.60 8.40
N ALA A 240 0.30 24.80 8.96
CA ALA A 240 -0.07 25.97 8.18
C ALA A 240 0.99 26.35 7.13
N LYS A 241 2.28 26.16 7.43
CA LYS A 241 3.37 26.43 6.48
C LYS A 241 3.24 25.56 5.22
N TYR A 242 2.95 24.27 5.39
CA TYR A 242 2.80 23.34 4.26
C TYR A 242 1.52 23.62 3.48
N TYR A 243 0.36 23.77 4.13
CA TYR A 243 -0.90 24.08 3.43
C TYR A 243 -0.86 25.44 2.72
N ASN A 244 -0.17 26.44 3.26
CA ASN A 244 0.03 27.70 2.54
C ASN A 244 0.92 27.53 1.30
N LYS A 245 1.88 26.59 1.26
CA LYS A 245 2.62 26.25 0.05
C LYS A 245 1.70 25.62 -0.98
N VAL A 246 0.88 24.63 -0.57
CA VAL A 246 -0.14 24.01 -1.45
C VAL A 246 -1.02 25.08 -2.08
N LEU A 247 -1.64 25.93 -1.26
CA LEU A 247 -2.58 26.96 -1.74
C LEU A 247 -1.93 28.09 -2.57
N LYS A 248 -0.62 28.23 -2.52
CA LYS A 248 0.10 29.10 -3.48
C LYS A 248 0.24 28.46 -4.86
N ILE A 249 0.37 27.12 -4.92
CA ILE A 249 0.51 26.35 -6.15
C ILE A 249 -0.88 26.09 -6.75
N LYS A 250 -1.82 25.63 -5.92
CA LYS A 250 -3.18 25.25 -6.27
C LYS A 250 -4.17 25.88 -5.31
N GLN A 251 -4.72 27.04 -5.70
CA GLN A 251 -5.59 27.86 -4.83
C GLN A 251 -6.92 27.21 -4.49
N ASP A 252 -7.36 26.27 -5.30
CA ASP A 252 -8.61 25.51 -5.16
C ASP A 252 -8.42 24.13 -4.55
N ASP A 253 -7.25 23.85 -3.97
CA ASP A 253 -7.00 22.56 -3.33
C ASP A 253 -7.89 22.35 -2.12
N ILE A 254 -8.85 21.44 -2.25
CA ILE A 254 -9.89 21.18 -1.24
C ILE A 254 -9.29 20.55 0.02
N THR A 255 -8.27 19.72 -0.09
CA THR A 255 -7.61 19.09 1.05
C THR A 255 -6.95 20.13 1.93
N ALA A 256 -6.14 21.01 1.34
CA ALA A 256 -5.48 22.10 2.07
C ALA A 256 -6.51 23.07 2.67
N ILE A 257 -7.57 23.44 1.95
CA ILE A 257 -8.65 24.32 2.45
C ILE A 257 -9.32 23.71 3.68
N LYS A 258 -9.73 22.43 3.60
CA LYS A 258 -10.39 21.70 4.72
C LYS A 258 -9.46 21.58 5.92
N ASN A 259 -8.20 21.29 5.71
CA ASN A 259 -7.21 21.17 6.77
C ASN A 259 -6.89 22.53 7.41
N MET A 260 -6.87 23.62 6.66
CA MET A 260 -6.76 24.98 7.23
C MET A 260 -7.99 25.38 8.06
N ILE A 261 -9.20 24.93 7.69
CA ILE A 261 -10.41 25.11 8.50
C ILE A 261 -10.30 24.27 9.78
N LEU A 262 -9.86 23.02 9.71
CA LEU A 262 -9.65 22.16 10.86
C LEU A 262 -8.62 22.77 11.83
N LEU A 263 -7.48 23.22 11.30
CA LEU A 263 -6.45 23.92 12.05
C LEU A 263 -7.01 25.16 12.76
N ALA A 264 -7.82 25.96 12.07
CA ALA A 264 -8.44 27.14 12.63
C ALA A 264 -9.37 26.80 13.80
N ARG A 265 -10.12 25.70 13.69
CA ARG A 265 -11.01 25.20 14.78
C ARG A 265 -10.21 24.69 15.96
N ASN A 266 -9.16 23.89 15.73
CA ASN A 266 -8.30 23.35 16.78
C ASN A 266 -7.58 24.45 17.58
N THR A 267 -7.30 25.60 16.92
CA THR A 267 -6.66 26.77 17.56
C THR A 267 -7.66 27.84 17.99
N SER A 268 -8.97 27.60 17.87
CA SER A 268 -10.03 28.59 18.14
C SER A 268 -9.83 29.91 17.37
N ASN A 269 -9.16 29.86 16.22
CA ASN A 269 -8.87 31.04 15.40
C ASN A 269 -10.04 31.33 14.42
N THR A 270 -11.03 32.02 14.93
CA THR A 270 -12.24 32.40 14.15
C THR A 270 -11.92 33.23 12.91
N LYS A 271 -10.90 34.09 12.97
CA LYS A 271 -10.48 34.90 11.81
C LYS A 271 -9.97 34.03 10.69
N LEU A 272 -9.17 33.02 11.03
CA LEU A 272 -8.63 32.06 10.05
C LEU A 272 -9.76 31.18 9.49
N GLU A 273 -10.67 30.70 10.33
CA GLU A 273 -11.84 29.91 9.89
C GLU A 273 -12.69 30.71 8.89
N LYS A 274 -13.00 31.98 9.19
CA LYS A 274 -13.73 32.88 8.28
C LYS A 274 -13.01 33.13 6.96
N LYS A 275 -11.69 33.04 6.91
CA LYS A 275 -10.90 33.18 5.68
C LYS A 275 -11.11 31.99 4.73
N TYR A 276 -11.11 30.75 5.25
CA TYR A 276 -11.10 29.54 4.44
C TYR A 276 -12.49 28.94 4.16
N LEU A 277 -13.49 29.17 5.00
CA LEU A 277 -14.86 28.70 4.76
C LEU A 277 -15.46 29.16 3.42
N PRO A 278 -15.29 30.43 2.96
CA PRO A 278 -15.76 30.86 1.64
C PRO A 278 -15.09 30.10 0.49
N LEU A 279 -13.83 29.72 0.64
CA LEU A 279 -13.12 28.91 -0.37
C LEU A 279 -13.70 27.50 -0.45
N LEU A 280 -14.05 26.90 0.70
CA LEU A 280 -14.73 25.60 0.72
C LEU A 280 -16.11 25.69 0.05
N VAL A 281 -16.88 26.77 0.28
CA VAL A 281 -18.15 27.00 -0.41
C VAL A 281 -17.96 27.12 -1.93
N LYS A 282 -16.88 27.76 -2.35
CA LYS A 282 -16.60 28.04 -3.77
C LYS A 282 -16.12 26.79 -4.51
N TYR A 283 -15.24 26.00 -3.90
CA TYR A 283 -14.46 25.00 -4.62
C TYR A 283 -14.86 23.54 -4.30
N SER A 284 -15.62 23.27 -3.22
CA SER A 284 -16.06 21.90 -2.94
C SER A 284 -17.10 21.42 -3.95
N ASP A 285 -16.93 20.20 -4.47
CA ASP A 285 -17.92 19.53 -5.31
C ASP A 285 -19.10 18.98 -4.48
N SER A 286 -18.90 18.79 -3.16
CA SER A 286 -19.92 18.27 -2.25
C SER A 286 -20.90 19.36 -1.84
N GLU A 287 -22.17 19.21 -2.20
CA GLU A 287 -23.25 20.12 -1.78
C GLU A 287 -23.38 20.16 -0.25
N SER A 288 -23.29 19.03 0.42
CA SER A 288 -23.35 18.93 1.89
C SER A 288 -22.22 19.73 2.56
N GLU A 289 -20.99 19.68 2.03
CA GLU A 289 -19.88 20.48 2.54
C GLU A 289 -20.12 21.97 2.33
N ARG A 290 -20.60 22.37 1.15
CA ARG A 290 -20.94 23.77 0.85
C ARG A 290 -22.00 24.33 1.80
N LEU A 291 -23.08 23.56 2.03
CA LEU A 291 -24.17 23.96 2.95
C LEU A 291 -23.66 24.06 4.40
N SER A 292 -22.90 23.07 4.85
CA SER A 292 -22.28 23.08 6.19
C SER A 292 -21.34 24.28 6.38
N ALA A 293 -20.54 24.62 5.36
CA ALA A 293 -19.64 25.77 5.40
C ALA A 293 -20.40 27.11 5.45
N LYS A 294 -21.49 27.24 4.68
CA LYS A 294 -22.39 28.42 4.73
C LYS A 294 -23.03 28.62 6.11
N ALA A 295 -23.64 27.55 6.64
CA ALA A 295 -24.26 27.61 7.98
C ALA A 295 -23.22 27.98 9.06
N ARG A 296 -22.00 27.44 8.96
CA ARG A 296 -20.95 27.83 9.90
C ARG A 296 -20.52 29.29 9.79
N LEU A 297 -20.42 29.83 8.57
CA LEU A 297 -20.13 31.26 8.35
C LEU A 297 -21.19 32.17 8.98
N GLU A 298 -22.45 31.83 8.81
CA GLU A 298 -23.58 32.56 9.41
C GLU A 298 -23.49 32.55 10.94
N ALA A 299 -23.30 31.35 11.54
CA ALA A 299 -23.13 31.21 12.97
C ALA A 299 -21.97 32.02 13.56
N LEU A 300 -20.84 32.10 12.81
CA LEU A 300 -19.69 32.91 13.21
C LEU A 300 -19.93 34.41 13.05
N SER A 301 -20.88 34.83 12.22
CA SER A 301 -21.20 36.24 11.99
C SER A 301 -22.12 36.79 13.09
N ILE A 302 -22.96 35.93 13.70
CA ILE A 302 -23.88 36.29 14.78
C ILE A 302 -23.15 36.45 16.13
N LYS A 303 -22.06 35.73 16.35
CA LYS A 303 -21.22 35.89 17.55
C LYS A 303 -20.29 37.10 17.38
N LYS A 304 -20.80 38.30 17.65
CA LYS A 304 -19.99 39.52 17.86
C LYS A 304 -19.62 39.69 19.32
#